data_84febae3d5e57100a9e6122f3e3adefa
#
_entry.id   84febae3d5e57100a9e6122f3e3adefa
#
_cell.length_a   1.000
_cell.length_b   1.000
_cell.length_c   1.000
_cell.angle_alpha   90.00
_cell.angle_beta   90.00
_cell.angle_gamma   90.00
#
_symmetry.space_group_name_H-M   'P 1'
#
loop_
_entity.id
_entity.type
_entity.pdbx_description
1 polymer ?
#
loop_
_entity_poly.entity_id
_entity_poly.type
_entity_poly.pdbx_seq_one_letter_code
_entity_poly.pdbx_strand_id
1 'polypeptide(L)'
;MTTVATMIPHSRPAIDQEDLRATAEVLRSGQIAQGPCVEQFERGMAGFFGLQGGVAVSSGTAALELALRALRIGAGDEVIMPSYVCAAPWLATQRVGAQARLVDIDLDTFNLDPLAACQAVTNKTRAIIVPHLFGLPADLTALERPGVPLIEDCAQTLGATEEARPVGTVGRLTVCSFYATKLLCTGEGGMVLSNEEALLERVRSLREYNGVPTLDPSSFNLKLTDLQAALGLSQLERLSAFHERRRFLAAAYREALSSKAAVCPSVPPGRTHGYYRFVIRLPHLRTDPDSLLGLISTLEQQGIHCRKPVFRPLHRYLNQSGFPNSDEADRTALSIPLYPDLTDDEVRQIHQSLAKVLS
;
A
#
# COMPACT_ATOMS: atom_id res chain seq x y z
N MET A 1 22.54 -15.68 32.47
CA MET A 1 22.49 -15.21 31.09
C MET A 1 21.07 -14.71 30.86
N THR A 2 20.86 -13.40 30.89
CA THR A 2 19.58 -12.78 30.53
C THR A 2 19.41 -12.99 29.04
N THR A 3 18.48 -13.88 28.64
CA THR A 3 18.00 -14.00 27.27
C THR A 3 17.46 -12.63 26.89
N VAL A 4 18.17 -11.93 26.03
CA VAL A 4 17.61 -10.74 25.34
C VAL A 4 16.38 -11.23 24.61
N ALA A 5 15.20 -10.86 25.08
CA ALA A 5 13.94 -11.18 24.42
C ALA A 5 14.03 -10.66 22.98
N THR A 6 13.95 -11.56 22.02
CA THR A 6 14.06 -11.19 20.60
C THR A 6 12.89 -10.27 20.26
N MET A 7 13.17 -9.05 19.81
CA MET A 7 12.17 -8.06 19.42
C MET A 7 11.30 -8.62 18.30
N ILE A 8 10.00 -8.65 18.49
CA ILE A 8 9.01 -8.97 17.44
C ILE A 8 8.90 -7.74 16.53
N PRO A 9 9.38 -7.80 15.28
CA PRO A 9 9.35 -6.65 14.39
C PRO A 9 7.91 -6.34 13.95
N HIS A 10 7.65 -5.07 13.62
CA HIS A 10 6.34 -4.65 13.12
C HIS A 10 5.94 -5.36 11.82
N SER A 11 6.91 -5.66 10.95
CA SER A 11 6.73 -6.41 9.71
C SER A 11 8.03 -7.15 9.34
N ARG A 12 7.90 -8.30 8.71
CA ARG A 12 9.00 -9.13 8.21
C ARG A 12 8.55 -9.76 6.89
N PRO A 13 9.36 -9.68 5.80
CA PRO A 13 9.07 -10.43 4.58
C PRO A 13 9.11 -11.93 4.88
N ALA A 14 8.18 -12.68 4.31
CA ALA A 14 8.16 -14.14 4.37
C ALA A 14 9.05 -14.68 3.23
N ILE A 15 10.31 -14.91 3.52
CA ILE A 15 11.31 -15.44 2.57
C ILE A 15 11.56 -16.91 2.88
N ASP A 16 11.48 -17.76 1.85
CA ASP A 16 11.74 -19.19 1.97
C ASP A 16 12.79 -19.72 0.96
N GLN A 17 12.91 -21.04 0.88
CA GLN A 17 13.90 -21.70 0.02
C GLN A 17 13.58 -21.52 -1.47
N GLU A 18 12.32 -21.38 -1.86
CA GLU A 18 11.94 -21.15 -3.25
C GLU A 18 12.36 -19.75 -3.71
N ASP A 19 12.23 -18.73 -2.84
CA ASP A 19 12.72 -17.38 -3.12
C ASP A 19 14.24 -17.36 -3.30
N LEU A 20 14.97 -18.07 -2.44
CA LEU A 20 16.42 -18.21 -2.55
C LEU A 20 16.82 -18.94 -3.83
N ARG A 21 16.10 -20.00 -4.21
CA ARG A 21 16.35 -20.75 -5.44
C ARG A 21 16.11 -19.87 -6.69
N ALA A 22 14.95 -19.22 -6.76
CA ALA A 22 14.59 -18.37 -7.89
C ALA A 22 15.61 -17.24 -8.13
N THR A 23 16.02 -16.56 -7.07
CA THR A 23 17.03 -15.50 -7.17
C THR A 23 18.43 -16.04 -7.51
N ALA A 24 18.82 -17.20 -6.98
CA ALA A 24 20.09 -17.84 -7.30
C ALA A 24 20.17 -18.28 -8.75
N GLU A 25 19.09 -18.73 -9.36
CA GLU A 25 19.01 -19.10 -10.78
C GLU A 25 19.28 -17.89 -11.68
N VAL A 26 18.69 -16.72 -11.36
CA VAL A 26 18.97 -15.47 -12.10
C VAL A 26 20.44 -15.08 -11.97
N LEU A 27 21.03 -15.17 -10.78
CA LEU A 27 22.46 -14.88 -10.58
C LEU A 27 23.35 -15.81 -11.41
N ARG A 28 23.03 -17.13 -11.47
CA ARG A 28 23.79 -18.11 -12.26
C ARG A 28 23.68 -17.85 -13.77
N SER A 29 22.52 -17.35 -14.24
CA SER A 29 22.32 -17.04 -15.68
C SER A 29 23.16 -15.85 -16.15
N GLY A 30 23.55 -14.95 -15.24
CA GLY A 30 24.19 -13.68 -15.56
C GLY A 30 23.24 -12.60 -16.09
N GLN A 31 21.96 -12.93 -16.37
CA GLN A 31 20.95 -11.98 -16.84
C GLN A 31 20.26 -11.32 -15.63
N ILE A 32 20.94 -10.36 -15.00
CA ILE A 32 20.51 -9.74 -13.75
C ILE A 32 19.73 -8.43 -13.91
N ALA A 33 19.89 -7.75 -15.06
CA ALA A 33 19.14 -6.53 -15.41
C ALA A 33 17.71 -6.90 -15.85
N GLN A 34 16.94 -5.93 -16.35
CA GLN A 34 15.64 -6.19 -16.93
C GLN A 34 15.71 -7.19 -18.09
N GLY A 35 14.87 -8.20 -18.06
CA GLY A 35 14.83 -9.28 -19.04
C GLY A 35 13.61 -10.20 -18.88
N PRO A 36 13.76 -11.51 -19.19
CA PRO A 36 12.64 -12.45 -19.24
C PRO A 36 11.88 -12.62 -17.92
N CYS A 37 12.54 -12.53 -16.76
CA CYS A 37 11.85 -12.62 -15.46
C CYS A 37 10.93 -11.42 -15.24
N VAL A 38 11.36 -10.21 -15.63
CA VAL A 38 10.50 -9.02 -15.55
C VAL A 38 9.28 -9.19 -16.43
N GLU A 39 9.43 -9.66 -17.68
CA GLU A 39 8.30 -9.91 -18.57
C GLU A 39 7.33 -10.96 -18.02
N GLN A 40 7.84 -12.02 -17.40
CA GLN A 40 7.01 -13.05 -16.78
C GLN A 40 6.26 -12.48 -15.56
N PHE A 41 6.93 -11.66 -14.77
CA PHE A 41 6.32 -11.01 -13.60
C PHE A 41 5.24 -10.00 -14.00
N GLU A 42 5.48 -9.22 -15.07
CA GLU A 42 4.46 -8.32 -15.65
C GLU A 42 3.21 -9.10 -16.10
N ARG A 43 3.40 -10.22 -16.83
CA ARG A 43 2.29 -11.10 -17.24
C ARG A 43 1.59 -11.77 -16.05
N GLY A 44 2.36 -12.26 -15.07
CA GLY A 44 1.82 -12.90 -13.87
C GLY A 44 0.94 -11.95 -13.05
N MET A 45 1.40 -10.73 -12.85
CA MET A 45 0.64 -9.70 -12.13
C MET A 45 -0.59 -9.24 -12.94
N ALA A 46 -0.47 -9.05 -14.25
CA ALA A 46 -1.62 -8.73 -15.09
C ALA A 46 -2.68 -9.83 -15.03
N GLY A 47 -2.26 -11.11 -15.11
CA GLY A 47 -3.15 -12.27 -14.95
C GLY A 47 -3.79 -12.35 -13.57
N PHE A 48 -3.07 -12.02 -12.50
CA PHE A 48 -3.60 -11.97 -11.13
C PHE A 48 -4.74 -10.96 -10.97
N PHE A 49 -4.62 -9.80 -11.59
CA PHE A 49 -5.69 -8.78 -11.59
C PHE A 49 -6.76 -9.02 -12.66
N GLY A 50 -6.51 -9.87 -13.66
CA GLY A 50 -7.39 -10.00 -14.83
C GLY A 50 -7.33 -8.79 -15.76
N LEU A 51 -6.18 -8.09 -15.80
CA LEU A 51 -5.93 -6.93 -16.64
C LEU A 51 -5.13 -7.32 -17.90
N GLN A 52 -5.18 -6.46 -18.93
CA GLN A 52 -4.53 -6.72 -20.22
C GLN A 52 -3.00 -6.77 -20.11
N GLY A 53 -2.41 -5.91 -19.26
CA GLY A 53 -0.96 -5.86 -19.14
C GLY A 53 -0.47 -5.07 -17.94
N GLY A 54 0.84 -5.15 -17.74
CA GLY A 54 1.56 -4.42 -16.70
C GLY A 54 2.94 -3.97 -17.16
N VAL A 55 3.50 -2.98 -16.48
CA VAL A 55 4.85 -2.46 -16.68
C VAL A 55 5.53 -2.34 -15.32
N ALA A 56 6.51 -3.21 -15.08
CA ALA A 56 7.27 -3.24 -13.84
C ALA A 56 8.28 -2.08 -13.78
N VAL A 57 8.40 -1.47 -12.60
CA VAL A 57 9.22 -0.30 -12.36
C VAL A 57 9.94 -0.39 -11.02
N SER A 58 10.91 0.50 -10.79
CA SER A 58 11.82 0.45 -9.64
C SER A 58 11.15 0.67 -8.27
N SER A 59 9.96 1.25 -8.20
CA SER A 59 9.24 1.48 -6.93
C SER A 59 7.78 1.83 -7.14
N GLY A 60 6.94 1.71 -6.11
CA GLY A 60 5.56 2.19 -6.14
C GLY A 60 5.45 3.71 -6.37
N THR A 61 6.40 4.50 -5.89
CA THR A 61 6.43 5.95 -6.15
C THR A 61 6.71 6.24 -7.62
N ALA A 62 7.61 5.49 -8.26
CA ALA A 62 7.85 5.56 -9.70
C ALA A 62 6.60 5.15 -10.49
N ALA A 63 5.89 4.11 -10.04
CA ALA A 63 4.63 3.68 -10.65
C ALA A 63 3.56 4.80 -10.61
N LEU A 64 3.40 5.48 -9.48
CA LEU A 64 2.49 6.62 -9.35
C LEU A 64 2.88 7.78 -10.28
N GLU A 65 4.17 8.15 -10.31
CA GLU A 65 4.66 9.20 -11.22
C GLU A 65 4.39 8.86 -12.68
N LEU A 66 4.73 7.64 -13.09
CA LEU A 66 4.53 7.19 -14.48
C LEU A 66 3.05 7.06 -14.84
N ALA A 67 2.19 6.65 -13.90
CA ALA A 67 0.74 6.65 -14.10
C ALA A 67 0.19 8.05 -14.37
N LEU A 68 0.61 9.06 -13.59
CA LEU A 68 0.23 10.46 -13.81
C LEU A 68 0.74 10.98 -15.15
N ARG A 69 1.98 10.71 -15.52
CA ARG A 69 2.57 11.09 -16.82
C ARG A 69 1.87 10.39 -17.99
N ALA A 70 1.48 9.11 -17.83
CA ALA A 70 0.75 8.38 -18.86
C ALA A 70 -0.62 9.02 -19.13
N LEU A 71 -1.27 9.52 -18.11
CA LEU A 71 -2.52 10.32 -18.23
C LEU A 71 -2.29 11.76 -18.70
N ARG A 72 -1.03 12.16 -18.99
CA ARG A 72 -0.63 13.51 -19.39
C ARG A 72 -0.98 14.59 -18.36
N ILE A 73 -0.98 14.24 -17.08
CA ILE A 73 -1.22 15.17 -15.98
C ILE A 73 0.04 15.97 -15.72
N GLY A 74 -0.09 17.28 -15.54
CA GLY A 74 1.02 18.19 -15.38
C GLY A 74 0.64 19.55 -14.79
N ALA A 75 1.42 20.59 -15.13
CA ALA A 75 1.22 21.93 -14.61
C ALA A 75 -0.18 22.48 -14.94
N GLY A 76 -0.86 23.00 -13.92
CA GLY A 76 -2.22 23.53 -14.01
C GLY A 76 -3.33 22.52 -13.70
N ASP A 77 -2.99 21.22 -13.65
CA ASP A 77 -3.92 20.15 -13.29
C ASP A 77 -3.96 19.91 -11.77
N GLU A 78 -5.08 19.36 -11.29
CA GLU A 78 -5.28 18.96 -9.90
C GLU A 78 -5.43 17.43 -9.80
N VAL A 79 -4.85 16.84 -8.75
CA VAL A 79 -4.97 15.43 -8.39
C VAL A 79 -5.51 15.33 -6.97
N ILE A 80 -6.66 14.69 -6.79
CA ILE A 80 -7.28 14.44 -5.48
C ILE A 80 -6.61 13.23 -4.83
N MET A 81 -6.34 13.31 -3.53
CA MET A 81 -5.80 12.21 -2.73
C MET A 81 -6.15 12.39 -1.24
N PRO A 82 -6.16 11.31 -0.42
CA PRO A 82 -6.40 11.43 1.00
C PRO A 82 -5.25 12.14 1.71
N SER A 83 -5.56 12.83 2.80
CA SER A 83 -4.55 13.43 3.66
C SER A 83 -3.82 12.38 4.52
N TYR A 84 -4.52 11.34 4.97
CA TYR A 84 -3.97 10.27 5.82
C TYR A 84 -3.35 9.15 4.98
N VAL A 85 -2.22 9.43 4.37
CA VAL A 85 -1.47 8.50 3.51
C VAL A 85 0.03 8.81 3.61
N CYS A 86 0.89 7.91 3.14
CA CYS A 86 2.33 8.17 3.00
C CYS A 86 2.60 9.27 1.96
N ALA A 87 3.82 9.80 1.94
CA ALA A 87 4.17 10.93 1.07
C ALA A 87 4.22 10.58 -0.44
N ALA A 88 4.20 9.30 -0.83
CA ALA A 88 4.40 8.88 -2.22
C ALA A 88 3.39 9.49 -3.23
N PRO A 89 2.06 9.51 -2.98
CA PRO A 89 1.11 10.12 -3.92
C PRO A 89 1.35 11.62 -4.11
N TRP A 90 1.66 12.32 -3.02
CA TRP A 90 1.97 13.75 -3.08
C TRP A 90 3.27 14.02 -3.85
N LEU A 91 4.34 13.29 -3.52
CA LEU A 91 5.63 13.43 -4.20
C LEU A 91 5.52 13.15 -5.70
N ALA A 92 4.81 12.09 -6.10
CA ALA A 92 4.57 11.77 -7.51
C ALA A 92 3.82 12.92 -8.22
N THR A 93 2.80 13.49 -7.56
CA THR A 93 2.04 14.62 -8.09
C THR A 93 2.90 15.88 -8.25
N GLN A 94 3.78 16.18 -7.28
CA GLN A 94 4.72 17.30 -7.38
C GLN A 94 5.72 17.12 -8.52
N ARG A 95 6.22 15.89 -8.74
CA ARG A 95 7.20 15.59 -9.79
C ARG A 95 6.65 15.75 -11.21
N VAL A 96 5.35 15.62 -11.40
CA VAL A 96 4.70 15.93 -12.69
C VAL A 96 4.28 17.40 -12.82
N GLY A 97 4.47 18.22 -11.77
CA GLY A 97 4.12 19.63 -11.77
C GLY A 97 2.64 19.92 -11.50
N ALA A 98 1.85 18.90 -11.15
CA ALA A 98 0.44 19.06 -10.81
C ALA A 98 0.23 19.48 -9.35
N GLN A 99 -0.96 19.97 -9.04
CA GLN A 99 -1.34 20.37 -7.69
C GLN A 99 -2.07 19.23 -6.98
N ALA A 100 -1.59 18.83 -5.80
CA ALA A 100 -2.30 17.91 -4.94
C ALA A 100 -3.47 18.62 -4.24
N ARG A 101 -4.65 18.02 -4.33
CA ARG A 101 -5.85 18.45 -3.60
C ARG A 101 -6.16 17.41 -2.53
N LEU A 102 -5.82 17.76 -1.27
CA LEU A 102 -6.04 16.85 -0.15
C LEU A 102 -7.51 16.84 0.25
N VAL A 103 -8.02 15.67 0.59
CA VAL A 103 -9.32 15.46 1.22
C VAL A 103 -9.17 14.62 2.49
N ASP A 104 -10.15 14.67 3.37
CA ASP A 104 -10.12 13.87 4.59
C ASP A 104 -10.47 12.40 4.30
N ILE A 105 -10.39 11.60 5.31
CA ILE A 105 -10.68 10.15 5.27
C ILE A 105 -12.00 9.85 5.99
N ASP A 106 -12.58 8.72 5.66
CA ASP A 106 -13.53 8.04 6.54
C ASP A 106 -12.76 7.41 7.70
N LEU A 107 -13.14 7.75 8.93
CA LEU A 107 -12.38 7.34 10.12
C LEU A 107 -12.49 5.84 10.43
N ASP A 108 -13.57 5.19 10.02
CA ASP A 108 -13.80 3.76 10.30
C ASP A 108 -13.04 2.84 9.36
N THR A 109 -12.81 3.29 8.13
CA THR A 109 -12.09 2.54 7.09
C THR A 109 -10.68 3.06 6.85
N PHE A 110 -10.35 4.26 7.31
CA PHE A 110 -9.14 5.04 6.99
C PHE A 110 -8.98 5.39 5.50
N ASN A 111 -9.89 4.95 4.65
CA ASN A 111 -9.85 5.23 3.22
C ASN A 111 -10.33 6.66 2.91
N LEU A 112 -10.01 7.11 1.71
CA LEU A 112 -10.49 8.37 1.17
C LEU A 112 -12.01 8.49 1.37
N ASP A 113 -12.48 9.58 1.98
CA ASP A 113 -13.92 9.86 2.09
C ASP A 113 -14.47 10.17 0.69
N PRO A 114 -15.36 9.32 0.14
CA PRO A 114 -15.86 9.48 -1.21
C PRO A 114 -16.70 10.74 -1.37
N LEU A 115 -17.44 11.16 -0.34
CA LEU A 115 -18.22 12.40 -0.38
C LEU A 115 -17.31 13.62 -0.44
N ALA A 116 -16.30 13.67 0.41
CA ALA A 116 -15.30 14.74 0.39
C ALA A 116 -14.54 14.77 -0.94
N ALA A 117 -14.19 13.60 -1.50
CA ALA A 117 -13.54 13.52 -2.81
C ALA A 117 -14.43 14.07 -3.93
N CYS A 118 -15.72 13.68 -3.97
CA CYS A 118 -16.67 14.20 -4.97
C CYS A 118 -16.84 15.73 -4.87
N GLN A 119 -16.94 16.26 -3.66
CA GLN A 119 -17.07 17.71 -3.43
C GLN A 119 -15.80 18.49 -3.79
N ALA A 120 -14.65 17.85 -3.74
CA ALA A 120 -13.36 18.45 -4.08
C ALA A 120 -13.10 18.54 -5.59
N VAL A 121 -13.90 17.89 -6.45
CA VAL A 121 -13.72 17.92 -7.90
C VAL A 121 -13.94 19.32 -8.46
N THR A 122 -13.01 19.76 -9.32
CA THR A 122 -13.06 21.03 -10.05
C THR A 122 -12.88 20.77 -11.54
N ASN A 123 -12.98 21.82 -12.35
CA ASN A 123 -12.67 21.75 -13.78
C ASN A 123 -11.19 21.48 -14.10
N LYS A 124 -10.31 21.57 -13.11
CA LYS A 124 -8.87 21.26 -13.21
C LYS A 124 -8.54 19.83 -12.75
N THR A 125 -9.46 19.15 -12.08
CA THR A 125 -9.23 17.79 -11.59
C THR A 125 -9.08 16.82 -12.75
N ARG A 126 -7.97 16.10 -12.80
CA ARG A 126 -7.62 15.15 -13.85
C ARG A 126 -7.52 13.71 -13.38
N ALA A 127 -7.30 13.49 -12.09
CA ALA A 127 -7.31 12.16 -11.50
C ALA A 127 -7.66 12.21 -10.01
N ILE A 128 -8.12 11.06 -9.51
CA ILE A 128 -8.20 10.75 -8.08
C ILE A 128 -7.26 9.58 -7.84
N ILE A 129 -6.26 9.73 -6.98
CA ILE A 129 -5.45 8.62 -6.48
C ILE A 129 -6.20 8.02 -5.30
N VAL A 130 -6.51 6.73 -5.41
CA VAL A 130 -7.31 5.96 -4.44
C VAL A 130 -6.43 4.90 -3.78
N PRO A 131 -5.73 5.21 -2.68
CA PRO A 131 -5.05 4.19 -1.91
C PRO A 131 -6.08 3.32 -1.18
N HIS A 132 -5.94 2.00 -1.31
CA HIS A 132 -6.70 1.03 -0.52
C HIS A 132 -5.94 0.76 0.78
N LEU A 133 -6.25 1.53 1.84
CA LEU A 133 -5.40 1.57 3.03
C LEU A 133 -5.51 0.29 3.87
N PHE A 134 -4.35 -0.14 4.33
CA PHE A 134 -4.12 -1.26 5.26
C PHE A 134 -4.63 -2.62 4.79
N GLY A 135 -5.07 -2.73 3.54
CA GLY A 135 -5.63 -3.94 2.95
C GLY A 135 -7.15 -3.93 2.80
N LEU A 136 -7.81 -2.80 3.09
CA LEU A 136 -9.25 -2.63 2.90
C LEU A 136 -9.55 -1.83 1.63
N PRO A 137 -10.40 -2.33 0.73
CA PRO A 137 -10.86 -1.56 -0.43
C PRO A 137 -11.50 -0.23 -0.04
N ALA A 138 -11.17 0.85 -0.76
CA ALA A 138 -11.93 2.09 -0.72
C ALA A 138 -13.32 1.90 -1.37
N ASP A 139 -14.22 2.87 -1.21
CA ASP A 139 -15.53 2.86 -1.86
C ASP A 139 -15.41 3.30 -3.32
N LEU A 140 -15.05 2.35 -4.19
CA LEU A 140 -14.85 2.61 -5.62
C LEU A 140 -16.16 3.00 -6.29
N THR A 141 -17.27 2.36 -5.92
CA THR A 141 -18.59 2.64 -6.47
C THR A 141 -19.00 4.11 -6.29
N ALA A 142 -18.71 4.69 -5.13
CA ALA A 142 -18.98 6.10 -4.88
C ALA A 142 -17.95 7.01 -5.57
N LEU A 143 -16.69 6.59 -5.67
CA LEU A 143 -15.60 7.38 -6.27
C LEU A 143 -15.67 7.42 -7.81
N GLU A 144 -16.35 6.48 -8.48
CA GLU A 144 -16.59 6.51 -9.92
C GLU A 144 -17.61 7.60 -10.35
N ARG A 145 -18.50 8.03 -9.44
CA ARG A 145 -19.61 8.97 -9.76
C ARG A 145 -19.20 10.29 -10.39
N PRO A 146 -18.08 10.93 -10.01
CA PRO A 146 -17.66 12.18 -10.64
C PRO A 146 -17.19 12.05 -12.09
N GLY A 147 -16.95 10.83 -12.58
CA GLY A 147 -16.43 10.59 -13.94
C GLY A 147 -14.97 11.05 -14.13
N VAL A 148 -14.23 11.29 -13.04
CA VAL A 148 -12.80 11.62 -13.06
C VAL A 148 -12.00 10.31 -13.07
N PRO A 149 -10.95 10.18 -13.90
CA PRO A 149 -10.10 9.00 -13.91
C PRO A 149 -9.59 8.62 -12.53
N LEU A 150 -9.74 7.35 -12.15
CA LEU A 150 -9.18 6.80 -10.92
C LEU A 150 -7.82 6.16 -11.21
N ILE A 151 -6.86 6.39 -10.32
CA ILE A 151 -5.62 5.62 -10.19
C ILE A 151 -5.75 4.82 -8.89
N GLU A 152 -6.00 3.53 -8.99
CA GLU A 152 -6.06 2.67 -7.82
C GLU A 152 -4.64 2.38 -7.30
N ASP A 153 -4.35 2.79 -6.07
CA ASP A 153 -3.09 2.48 -5.40
C ASP A 153 -3.26 1.20 -4.57
N CYS A 154 -2.90 0.07 -5.18
CA CYS A 154 -2.94 -1.26 -4.60
C CYS A 154 -1.66 -1.63 -3.83
N ALA A 155 -0.80 -0.66 -3.49
CA ALA A 155 0.45 -0.90 -2.75
C ALA A 155 0.24 -1.58 -1.39
N GLN A 156 -0.98 -1.58 -0.85
CA GLN A 156 -1.34 -2.20 0.42
C GLN A 156 -2.45 -3.24 0.27
N THR A 157 -2.96 -3.48 -0.94
CA THR A 157 -4.16 -4.29 -1.12
C THR A 157 -4.07 -5.09 -2.42
N LEU A 158 -3.60 -6.32 -2.33
CA LEU A 158 -3.63 -7.30 -3.41
C LEU A 158 -4.70 -8.34 -3.09
N GLY A 159 -5.52 -8.75 -4.05
CA GLY A 159 -6.48 -9.84 -3.91
C GLY A 159 -7.69 -9.56 -3.01
N ALA A 160 -7.93 -8.32 -2.60
CA ALA A 160 -9.17 -7.92 -1.94
C ALA A 160 -10.24 -7.55 -2.97
N THR A 161 -11.50 -7.55 -2.57
CA THR A 161 -12.65 -7.26 -3.45
C THR A 161 -13.58 -6.22 -2.83
N GLU A 162 -14.24 -5.45 -3.69
CA GLU A 162 -15.39 -4.61 -3.37
C GLU A 162 -16.55 -5.01 -4.29
N GLU A 163 -17.71 -5.37 -3.71
CA GLU A 163 -18.89 -5.84 -4.44
C GLU A 163 -18.55 -6.96 -5.45
N ALA A 164 -17.72 -7.93 -4.99
CA ALA A 164 -17.14 -9.01 -5.79
C ALA A 164 -16.20 -8.58 -6.94
N ARG A 165 -15.97 -7.26 -7.15
CA ARG A 165 -14.97 -6.76 -8.10
C ARG A 165 -13.58 -6.78 -7.43
N PRO A 166 -12.56 -7.37 -8.04
CA PRO A 166 -11.19 -7.25 -7.53
C PRO A 166 -10.75 -5.79 -7.51
N VAL A 167 -10.12 -5.34 -6.42
CA VAL A 167 -9.47 -4.01 -6.42
C VAL A 167 -8.36 -3.98 -7.45
N GLY A 168 -8.13 -2.82 -8.04
CA GLY A 168 -7.17 -2.66 -9.13
C GLY A 168 -7.76 -2.92 -10.52
N THR A 169 -9.09 -3.13 -10.64
CA THR A 169 -9.74 -3.39 -11.94
C THR A 169 -10.75 -2.33 -12.36
N VAL A 170 -10.99 -1.34 -11.52
CA VAL A 170 -11.97 -0.26 -11.74
C VAL A 170 -11.30 1.01 -12.27
N GLY A 171 -10.15 1.36 -11.73
CA GLY A 171 -9.38 2.52 -12.19
C GLY A 171 -8.84 2.36 -13.60
N ARG A 172 -8.60 3.49 -14.28
CA ARG A 172 -7.92 3.48 -15.58
C ARG A 172 -6.50 2.94 -15.50
N LEU A 173 -5.83 3.18 -14.36
CA LEU A 173 -4.51 2.67 -14.03
C LEU A 173 -4.51 2.13 -12.61
N THR A 174 -3.77 1.06 -12.43
CA THR A 174 -3.53 0.45 -11.13
C THR A 174 -2.05 0.49 -10.85
N VAL A 175 -1.67 0.90 -9.66
CA VAL A 175 -0.27 0.90 -9.23
C VAL A 175 -0.06 -0.06 -8.07
N CYS A 176 1.06 -0.79 -8.13
CA CYS A 176 1.51 -1.69 -7.06
C CYS A 176 2.86 -1.23 -6.51
N SER A 177 3.14 -1.64 -5.29
CA SER A 177 4.45 -1.51 -4.66
C SER A 177 4.89 -2.87 -4.15
N PHE A 178 6.16 -3.20 -4.38
CA PHE A 178 6.78 -4.44 -3.94
C PHE A 178 7.91 -4.19 -2.95
N TYR A 179 7.82 -3.07 -2.20
CA TYR A 179 8.73 -2.79 -1.09
C TYR A 179 8.72 -3.93 -0.06
N ALA A 180 9.83 -4.16 0.60
CA ALA A 180 10.06 -5.32 1.50
C ALA A 180 8.95 -5.61 2.53
N THR A 181 8.16 -4.60 2.94
CA THR A 181 7.08 -4.81 3.91
C THR A 181 5.72 -5.09 3.28
N LYS A 182 5.61 -5.11 1.95
CA LYS A 182 4.34 -5.28 1.23
C LYS A 182 3.85 -6.74 1.25
N LEU A 183 2.60 -6.94 0.80
CA LEU A 183 1.96 -8.26 0.74
C LEU A 183 2.72 -9.24 -0.15
N LEU A 184 3.26 -8.74 -1.25
CA LEU A 184 4.24 -9.35 -2.13
C LEU A 184 5.45 -8.42 -2.18
N CYS A 185 6.65 -8.94 -2.01
CA CYS A 185 7.85 -8.11 -1.95
C CYS A 185 8.94 -8.56 -2.92
N THR A 186 9.69 -7.56 -3.44
CA THR A 186 10.89 -7.77 -4.25
C THR A 186 12.11 -7.01 -3.68
N GLY A 187 12.03 -6.61 -2.38
CA GLY A 187 12.95 -5.67 -1.76
C GLY A 187 12.56 -4.24 -2.07
N GLU A 188 12.72 -3.81 -3.30
CA GLU A 188 12.17 -2.60 -3.89
C GLU A 188 11.50 -2.98 -5.22
N GLY A 189 10.47 -2.24 -5.63
CA GLY A 189 9.78 -2.46 -6.90
C GLY A 189 8.39 -1.84 -6.91
N GLY A 190 7.83 -1.75 -8.10
CA GLY A 190 6.47 -1.31 -8.35
C GLY A 190 5.98 -1.81 -9.71
N MET A 191 4.73 -1.55 -10.02
CA MET A 191 4.14 -1.87 -11.31
C MET A 191 2.99 -0.93 -11.62
N VAL A 192 2.84 -0.57 -12.88
CA VAL A 192 1.64 0.07 -13.43
C VAL A 192 0.91 -0.97 -14.27
N LEU A 193 -0.38 -1.16 -14.02
CA LEU A 193 -1.23 -2.09 -14.78
C LEU A 193 -2.41 -1.33 -15.39
N SER A 194 -2.93 -1.83 -16.52
CA SER A 194 -4.09 -1.25 -17.19
C SER A 194 -4.72 -2.23 -18.20
N ASN A 195 -5.96 -1.92 -18.59
CA ASN A 195 -6.61 -2.50 -19.77
C ASN A 195 -6.40 -1.65 -21.03
N GLU A 196 -5.69 -0.51 -20.93
CA GLU A 196 -5.43 0.40 -22.04
C GLU A 196 -3.98 0.26 -22.51
N GLU A 197 -3.72 -0.49 -23.60
CA GLU A 197 -2.35 -0.71 -24.11
C GLU A 197 -1.64 0.60 -24.41
N ALA A 198 -2.32 1.60 -24.93
CA ALA A 198 -1.72 2.90 -25.21
C ALA A 198 -1.14 3.60 -23.96
N LEU A 199 -1.76 3.39 -22.78
CA LEU A 199 -1.22 3.88 -21.51
C LEU A 199 0.01 3.07 -21.08
N LEU A 200 -0.02 1.75 -21.27
CA LEU A 200 1.12 0.88 -20.93
C LEU A 200 2.32 1.17 -21.84
N GLU A 201 2.11 1.37 -23.13
CA GLU A 201 3.18 1.77 -24.08
C GLU A 201 3.81 3.09 -23.66
N ARG A 202 3.00 4.06 -23.24
CA ARG A 202 3.50 5.33 -22.72
C ARG A 202 4.31 5.15 -21.44
N VAL A 203 3.87 4.29 -20.52
CA VAL A 203 4.62 3.95 -19.31
C VAL A 203 5.96 3.30 -19.67
N ARG A 204 5.98 2.35 -20.63
CA ARG A 204 7.22 1.71 -21.11
C ARG A 204 8.20 2.74 -21.68
N SER A 205 7.72 3.67 -22.51
CA SER A 205 8.57 4.71 -23.13
C SER A 205 9.14 5.70 -22.09
N LEU A 206 8.44 5.93 -20.98
CA LEU A 206 8.89 6.82 -19.91
C LEU A 206 9.79 6.10 -18.88
N ARG A 207 9.64 4.76 -18.75
CA ARG A 207 10.42 3.94 -17.82
C ARG A 207 11.90 3.88 -18.18
N GLU A 208 12.24 4.06 -19.45
CA GLU A 208 13.60 3.99 -19.96
C GLU A 208 13.80 4.89 -21.17
N TYR A 209 15.05 5.17 -21.51
CA TYR A 209 15.44 6.05 -22.62
C TYR A 209 16.20 5.33 -23.73
N ASN A 210 16.50 4.03 -23.56
CA ASN A 210 17.17 3.23 -24.57
C ASN A 210 16.14 2.52 -25.47
N GLY A 211 16.43 2.45 -26.77
CA GLY A 211 15.58 1.70 -27.71
C GLY A 211 14.26 2.39 -28.09
N VAL A 212 14.04 3.63 -27.66
CA VAL A 212 12.83 4.40 -28.02
C VAL A 212 13.10 5.25 -29.29
N PRO A 213 12.15 5.33 -30.24
CA PRO A 213 12.30 6.11 -31.47
C PRO A 213 12.41 7.62 -31.20
N THR A 214 11.77 8.11 -30.14
CA THR A 214 11.74 9.52 -29.75
C THR A 214 12.00 9.64 -28.26
N LEU A 215 12.96 10.48 -27.88
CA LEU A 215 13.30 10.72 -26.49
C LEU A 215 12.31 11.71 -25.87
N ASP A 216 11.57 11.29 -24.86
CA ASP A 216 10.80 12.18 -23.99
C ASP A 216 11.74 12.71 -22.90
N PRO A 217 11.86 14.03 -22.70
CA PRO A 217 12.72 14.60 -21.65
C PRO A 217 12.33 14.16 -20.22
N SER A 218 11.14 13.59 -20.05
CA SER A 218 10.65 13.04 -18.77
C SER A 218 11.05 11.58 -18.56
N SER A 219 11.63 10.92 -19.57
CA SER A 219 12.09 9.53 -19.46
C SER A 219 13.24 9.42 -18.47
N PHE A 220 13.23 8.35 -17.67
CA PHE A 220 14.28 8.09 -16.70
C PHE A 220 14.53 6.58 -16.60
N ASN A 221 15.64 6.16 -15.99
CA ASN A 221 15.87 4.75 -15.72
C ASN A 221 15.11 4.32 -14.46
N LEU A 222 13.91 3.82 -14.65
CA LEU A 222 13.01 3.35 -13.58
C LEU A 222 12.72 1.84 -13.71
N LYS A 223 13.63 1.09 -14.33
CA LYS A 223 13.46 -0.35 -14.58
C LYS A 223 13.52 -1.19 -13.30
N LEU A 224 12.74 -2.27 -13.27
CA LEU A 224 12.92 -3.40 -12.35
C LEU A 224 13.99 -4.34 -12.92
N THR A 225 14.68 -5.09 -12.08
CA THR A 225 15.67 -6.09 -12.47
C THR A 225 15.07 -7.49 -12.49
N ASP A 226 15.66 -8.41 -13.29
CA ASP A 226 15.27 -9.82 -13.29
C ASP A 226 15.48 -10.47 -11.92
N LEU A 227 16.48 -10.02 -11.17
CA LEU A 227 16.72 -10.48 -9.81
C LEU A 227 15.51 -10.22 -8.88
N GLN A 228 14.96 -9.00 -8.95
CA GLN A 228 13.78 -8.60 -8.18
C GLN A 228 12.52 -9.30 -8.71
N ALA A 229 12.39 -9.43 -10.01
CA ALA A 229 11.23 -10.06 -10.65
C ALA A 229 11.14 -11.56 -10.33
N ALA A 230 12.26 -12.28 -10.27
CA ALA A 230 12.30 -13.68 -9.88
C ALA A 230 11.79 -13.90 -8.45
N LEU A 231 12.20 -13.04 -7.52
CA LEU A 231 11.63 -13.03 -6.17
C LEU A 231 10.14 -12.75 -6.21
N GLY A 232 9.70 -11.77 -7.02
CA GLY A 232 8.29 -11.41 -7.18
C GLY A 232 7.43 -12.56 -7.71
N LEU A 233 7.94 -13.33 -8.67
CA LEU A 233 7.26 -14.52 -9.22
C LEU A 233 7.07 -15.59 -8.13
N SER A 234 8.13 -15.93 -7.40
CA SER A 234 8.06 -16.90 -6.29
C SER A 234 7.07 -16.46 -5.21
N GLN A 235 7.06 -15.17 -4.85
CA GLN A 235 6.12 -14.60 -3.88
C GLN A 235 4.67 -14.64 -4.40
N LEU A 236 4.45 -14.41 -5.71
CA LEU A 236 3.12 -14.41 -6.33
C LEU A 236 2.44 -15.79 -6.24
N GLU A 237 3.20 -16.85 -6.43
CA GLU A 237 2.69 -18.24 -6.32
C GLU A 237 2.17 -18.55 -4.90
N ARG A 238 2.72 -17.92 -3.87
CA ARG A 238 2.37 -18.11 -2.46
C ARG A 238 1.42 -17.08 -1.89
N LEU A 239 1.00 -16.08 -2.69
CA LEU A 239 0.22 -14.95 -2.21
C LEU A 239 -1.10 -15.38 -1.55
N SER A 240 -1.76 -16.45 -2.04
CA SER A 240 -2.97 -17.01 -1.43
C SER A 240 -2.73 -17.49 0.00
N ALA A 241 -1.65 -18.23 0.24
CA ALA A 241 -1.27 -18.71 1.56
C ALA A 241 -0.94 -17.54 2.51
N PHE A 242 -0.29 -16.48 2.01
CA PHE A 242 -0.04 -15.28 2.79
C PHE A 242 -1.34 -14.59 3.23
N HIS A 243 -2.34 -14.51 2.36
CA HIS A 243 -3.65 -13.98 2.69
C HIS A 243 -4.40 -14.83 3.73
N GLU A 244 -4.36 -16.15 3.60
CA GLU A 244 -4.99 -17.06 4.56
C GLU A 244 -4.38 -16.89 5.95
N ARG A 245 -3.05 -16.86 6.05
CA ARG A 245 -2.35 -16.67 7.33
C ARG A 245 -2.65 -15.30 7.94
N ARG A 246 -2.69 -14.22 7.13
CA ARG A 246 -3.04 -12.87 7.61
C ARG A 246 -4.48 -12.80 8.13
N ARG A 247 -5.44 -13.41 7.45
CA ARG A 247 -6.83 -13.49 7.91
C ARG A 247 -6.95 -14.27 9.23
N PHE A 248 -6.24 -15.38 9.34
CA PHE A 248 -6.19 -16.16 10.59
C PHE A 248 -5.65 -15.32 11.76
N LEU A 249 -4.52 -14.64 11.57
CA LEU A 249 -3.93 -13.76 12.58
C LEU A 249 -4.85 -12.58 12.94
N ALA A 250 -5.49 -11.98 11.95
CA ALA A 250 -6.44 -10.89 12.17
C ALA A 250 -7.68 -11.33 12.99
N ALA A 251 -8.17 -12.54 12.76
CA ALA A 251 -9.26 -13.11 13.56
C ALA A 251 -8.84 -13.32 15.01
N ALA A 252 -7.65 -13.86 15.27
CA ALA A 252 -7.10 -14.04 16.61
C ALA A 252 -6.92 -12.69 17.35
N TYR A 253 -6.43 -11.65 16.65
CA TYR A 253 -6.34 -10.31 17.25
C TYR A 253 -7.71 -9.72 17.58
N ARG A 254 -8.68 -9.88 16.68
CA ARG A 254 -10.06 -9.41 16.92
C ARG A 254 -10.68 -10.07 18.14
N GLU A 255 -10.49 -11.37 18.33
CA GLU A 255 -10.95 -12.11 19.50
C GLU A 255 -10.28 -11.60 20.77
N ALA A 256 -8.95 -11.48 20.79
CA ALA A 256 -8.17 -11.02 21.94
C ALA A 256 -8.51 -9.57 22.36
N LEU A 257 -8.96 -8.74 21.44
CA LEU A 257 -9.29 -7.33 21.67
C LEU A 257 -10.79 -7.08 21.87
N SER A 258 -11.65 -8.10 21.80
CA SER A 258 -13.12 -7.97 21.84
C SER A 258 -13.67 -7.31 23.11
N SER A 259 -12.99 -7.44 24.24
CA SER A 259 -13.36 -6.85 25.53
C SER A 259 -12.55 -5.59 25.91
N LYS A 260 -11.73 -5.05 24.98
CA LYS A 260 -10.83 -3.93 25.23
C LYS A 260 -11.38 -2.61 24.69
N ALA A 261 -10.85 -1.51 25.20
CA ALA A 261 -11.19 -0.15 24.73
C ALA A 261 -10.57 0.18 23.35
N ALA A 262 -10.40 -0.84 22.50
CA ALA A 262 -9.83 -0.74 21.18
C ALA A 262 -10.91 -0.97 20.11
N VAL A 263 -10.93 -0.12 19.08
CA VAL A 263 -11.77 -0.31 17.88
C VAL A 263 -10.95 -1.06 16.85
N CYS A 264 -11.33 -2.32 16.59
CA CYS A 264 -10.70 -3.16 15.56
C CYS A 264 -11.07 -2.69 14.14
N PRO A 265 -10.27 -3.06 13.11
CA PRO A 265 -10.56 -2.70 11.71
C PRO A 265 -12.00 -3.02 11.31
N SER A 266 -12.70 -2.04 10.77
CA SER A 266 -14.03 -2.24 10.17
C SER A 266 -13.89 -2.93 8.81
N VAL A 267 -14.82 -3.82 8.49
CA VAL A 267 -14.94 -4.42 7.15
C VAL A 267 -16.39 -4.24 6.71
N PRO A 268 -16.69 -3.22 5.92
CA PRO A 268 -18.04 -2.98 5.44
C PRO A 268 -18.59 -4.18 4.64
N PRO A 269 -19.92 -4.39 4.61
CA PRO A 269 -20.53 -5.41 3.76
C PRO A 269 -20.06 -5.28 2.30
N GLY A 270 -19.96 -6.39 1.58
CA GLY A 270 -19.52 -6.42 0.19
C GLY A 270 -18.02 -6.27 -0.02
N ARG A 271 -17.21 -6.06 1.03
CA ARG A 271 -15.77 -5.92 0.94
C ARG A 271 -15.02 -7.05 1.62
N THR A 272 -13.86 -7.42 1.07
CA THR A 272 -12.91 -8.34 1.73
C THR A 272 -11.66 -7.57 2.14
N HIS A 273 -11.05 -7.96 3.28
CA HIS A 273 -9.86 -7.30 3.80
C HIS A 273 -8.61 -8.16 3.59
N GLY A 274 -7.59 -7.61 2.95
CA GLY A 274 -6.30 -8.29 2.72
C GLY A 274 -5.34 -8.26 3.92
N TYR A 275 -5.65 -7.47 4.94
CA TYR A 275 -4.86 -7.32 6.17
C TYR A 275 -3.35 -7.11 5.91
N TYR A 276 -3.02 -6.13 5.08
CA TYR A 276 -1.63 -5.67 4.98
C TYR A 276 -1.10 -5.23 6.35
N ARG A 277 -1.95 -4.53 7.11
CA ARG A 277 -1.71 -4.18 8.52
C ARG A 277 -2.96 -4.45 9.34
N PHE A 278 -2.78 -4.74 10.62
CA PHE A 278 -3.88 -4.71 11.59
C PHE A 278 -3.79 -3.41 12.37
N VAL A 279 -4.70 -2.49 12.07
CA VAL A 279 -4.72 -1.13 12.65
C VAL A 279 -5.91 -1.00 13.57
N ILE A 280 -5.65 -0.75 14.85
CA ILE A 280 -6.68 -0.48 15.83
C ILE A 280 -6.75 1.02 16.12
N ARG A 281 -7.93 1.51 16.48
CA ARG A 281 -8.09 2.85 17.05
C ARG A 281 -8.28 2.77 18.57
N LEU A 282 -7.71 3.76 19.26
CA LEU A 282 -7.74 3.91 20.70
C LEU A 282 -8.37 5.27 21.05
N PRO A 283 -9.71 5.42 20.97
CA PRO A 283 -10.39 6.73 21.09
C PRO A 283 -10.12 7.46 22.41
N HIS A 284 -9.81 6.72 23.50
CA HIS A 284 -9.48 7.29 24.79
C HIS A 284 -8.17 8.09 24.80
N LEU A 285 -7.26 7.87 23.81
CA LEU A 285 -6.01 8.62 23.67
C LEU A 285 -6.17 9.94 22.92
N ARG A 286 -7.39 10.27 22.44
CA ARG A 286 -7.63 11.41 21.55
C ARG A 286 -7.24 12.76 22.15
N THR A 287 -7.32 12.91 23.46
CA THR A 287 -7.11 14.19 24.17
C THR A 287 -5.65 14.49 24.50
N ASP A 288 -4.77 13.48 24.47
CA ASP A 288 -3.35 13.64 24.77
C ASP A 288 -2.49 13.16 23.59
N PRO A 289 -1.81 14.10 22.88
CA PRO A 289 -1.01 13.78 21.70
C PRO A 289 0.16 12.82 21.96
N ASP A 290 0.68 12.76 23.19
CA ASP A 290 1.85 11.96 23.55
C ASP A 290 1.48 10.56 24.07
N SER A 291 0.23 10.32 24.42
CA SER A 291 -0.25 9.04 24.96
C SER A 291 0.00 7.87 24.00
N LEU A 292 -0.22 8.06 22.70
CA LEU A 292 0.04 6.99 21.70
C LEU A 292 1.52 6.64 21.61
N LEU A 293 2.40 7.64 21.64
CA LEU A 293 3.86 7.43 21.59
C LEU A 293 4.35 6.74 22.89
N GLY A 294 3.79 7.13 24.04
CA GLY A 294 4.05 6.46 25.32
C GLY A 294 3.63 4.99 25.29
N LEU A 295 2.45 4.68 24.74
CA LEU A 295 1.98 3.31 24.58
C LEU A 295 2.90 2.50 23.64
N ILE A 296 3.30 3.07 22.50
CA ILE A 296 4.25 2.43 21.57
C ILE A 296 5.57 2.13 22.29
N SER A 297 6.12 3.08 23.05
CA SER A 297 7.35 2.88 23.83
C SER A 297 7.20 1.76 24.88
N THR A 298 6.04 1.69 25.54
CA THR A 298 5.76 0.63 26.52
C THR A 298 5.72 -0.75 25.88
N LEU A 299 5.10 -0.89 24.69
CA LEU A 299 5.07 -2.14 23.93
C LEU A 299 6.47 -2.52 23.43
N GLU A 300 7.26 -1.54 23.01
CA GLU A 300 8.63 -1.76 22.57
C GLU A 300 9.54 -2.28 23.73
N GLN A 301 9.37 -1.75 24.93
CA GLN A 301 10.02 -2.26 26.14
C GLN A 301 9.62 -3.71 26.48
N GLN A 302 8.43 -4.15 26.02
CA GLN A 302 7.96 -5.53 26.14
C GLN A 302 8.39 -6.43 24.95
N GLY A 303 9.24 -5.91 24.07
CA GLY A 303 9.76 -6.64 22.92
C GLY A 303 8.81 -6.66 21.70
N ILE A 304 7.86 -5.74 21.60
CA ILE A 304 6.89 -5.67 20.49
C ILE A 304 7.01 -4.33 19.79
N HIS A 305 7.43 -4.36 18.54
CA HIS A 305 7.58 -3.15 17.74
C HIS A 305 6.25 -2.75 17.06
N CYS A 306 5.47 -1.91 17.73
CA CYS A 306 4.27 -1.26 17.17
C CYS A 306 4.61 0.10 16.55
N ARG A 307 3.72 0.61 15.68
CA ARG A 307 3.94 1.91 15.00
C ARG A 307 2.64 2.67 14.76
N LYS A 308 2.75 3.96 14.56
CA LYS A 308 1.71 4.71 13.85
C LYS A 308 1.59 4.15 12.43
N PRO A 309 0.38 3.87 11.92
CA PRO A 309 0.21 3.27 10.59
C PRO A 309 0.62 4.22 9.46
N VAL A 310 0.41 5.53 9.64
CA VAL A 310 0.95 6.61 8.81
C VAL A 310 1.89 7.43 9.68
N PHE A 311 3.13 7.64 9.24
CA PHE A 311 4.14 8.35 10.02
C PHE A 311 3.72 9.79 10.35
N ARG A 312 3.23 10.51 9.32
CA ARG A 312 2.72 11.87 9.42
C ARG A 312 1.73 12.12 8.27
N PRO A 313 0.50 12.56 8.53
CA PRO A 313 -0.48 12.92 7.49
C PRO A 313 0.02 14.05 6.58
N LEU A 314 -0.40 14.05 5.32
CA LEU A 314 0.09 15.01 4.32
C LEU A 314 -0.23 16.46 4.69
N HIS A 315 -1.44 16.74 5.20
CA HIS A 315 -1.82 18.09 5.60
C HIS A 315 -0.87 18.71 6.65
N ARG A 316 -0.27 17.85 7.52
CA ARG A 316 0.72 18.28 8.51
C ARG A 316 2.05 18.69 7.89
N TYR A 317 2.47 18.05 6.77
CA TYR A 317 3.64 18.50 6.01
C TYR A 317 3.39 19.81 5.26
N LEU A 318 2.14 20.03 4.83
CA LEU A 318 1.75 21.15 3.99
C LEU A 318 1.16 22.32 4.79
N ASN A 319 1.14 22.23 6.13
CA ASN A 319 0.56 23.22 7.05
C ASN A 319 -0.89 23.60 6.68
N GLN A 320 -1.70 22.59 6.27
CA GLN A 320 -3.12 22.75 5.98
C GLN A 320 -3.96 22.29 7.17
N SER A 321 -5.20 22.78 7.27
CA SER A 321 -6.19 22.44 8.30
C SER A 321 -7.49 21.97 7.65
N GLY A 322 -8.43 21.44 8.44
CA GLY A 322 -9.72 20.97 7.96
C GLY A 322 -9.77 19.45 7.70
N PHE A 323 -8.92 18.69 8.38
CA PHE A 323 -8.83 17.21 8.25
C PHE A 323 -9.04 16.52 9.61
N PRO A 324 -10.24 16.68 10.24
CA PRO A 324 -10.46 16.21 11.61
C PRO A 324 -10.31 14.69 11.76
N ASN A 325 -10.74 13.89 10.78
CA ASN A 325 -10.62 12.44 10.82
C ASN A 325 -9.16 11.98 10.66
N SER A 326 -8.41 12.62 9.76
CA SER A 326 -6.96 12.38 9.61
C SER A 326 -6.19 12.76 10.88
N ASP A 327 -6.58 13.85 11.55
CA ASP A 327 -6.01 14.26 12.83
C ASP A 327 -6.35 13.29 13.96
N GLU A 328 -7.57 12.79 14.02
CA GLU A 328 -7.97 11.78 14.99
C GLU A 328 -7.24 10.46 14.75
N ALA A 329 -7.17 10.00 13.51
CA ALA A 329 -6.39 8.81 13.14
C ALA A 329 -4.91 8.94 13.52
N ASP A 330 -4.30 10.11 13.30
CA ASP A 330 -2.90 10.37 13.68
C ASP A 330 -2.64 10.26 15.18
N ARG A 331 -3.63 10.62 16.02
CA ARG A 331 -3.53 10.54 17.48
C ARG A 331 -3.90 9.20 18.07
N THR A 332 -4.76 8.41 17.39
CA THR A 332 -5.41 7.25 18.01
C THR A 332 -5.12 5.92 17.32
N ALA A 333 -4.58 5.93 16.10
CA ALA A 333 -4.38 4.70 15.35
C ALA A 333 -3.03 4.05 15.66
N LEU A 334 -3.08 2.77 16.03
CA LEU A 334 -1.93 1.92 16.32
C LEU A 334 -1.91 0.73 15.36
N SER A 335 -0.79 0.54 14.67
CA SER A 335 -0.51 -0.67 13.87
C SER A 335 0.28 -1.66 14.71
N ILE A 336 -0.29 -2.83 14.93
CA ILE A 336 0.36 -3.93 15.64
C ILE A 336 1.01 -4.89 14.62
N PRO A 337 2.02 -5.69 15.01
CA PRO A 337 2.69 -6.62 14.09
C PRO A 337 1.71 -7.57 13.42
N LEU A 338 1.79 -7.67 12.08
CA LEU A 338 1.02 -8.65 11.31
C LEU A 338 1.78 -9.01 10.02
N TYR A 339 2.29 -10.23 9.95
CA TYR A 339 2.97 -10.79 8.77
C TYR A 339 2.87 -12.33 8.78
N PRO A 340 3.00 -13.03 7.64
CA PRO A 340 2.74 -14.47 7.56
C PRO A 340 3.59 -15.32 8.51
N ASP A 341 4.86 -14.95 8.71
CA ASP A 341 5.84 -15.71 9.52
C ASP A 341 5.75 -15.45 11.02
N LEU A 342 4.71 -14.77 11.52
CA LEU A 342 4.48 -14.69 12.96
C LEU A 342 4.23 -16.09 13.53
N THR A 343 5.07 -16.49 14.49
CA THR A 343 4.90 -17.74 15.23
C THR A 343 3.77 -17.64 16.24
N ASP A 344 3.22 -18.77 16.65
CA ASP A 344 2.16 -18.79 17.64
C ASP A 344 2.65 -18.29 19.02
N ASP A 345 3.95 -18.43 19.34
CA ASP A 345 4.57 -17.84 20.53
C ASP A 345 4.63 -16.32 20.45
N GLU A 346 5.05 -15.77 19.31
CA GLU A 346 5.05 -14.33 19.07
C GLU A 346 3.61 -13.76 19.16
N VAL A 347 2.62 -14.45 18.60
CA VAL A 347 1.20 -14.07 18.70
C VAL A 347 0.73 -14.05 20.16
N ARG A 348 1.04 -15.10 20.95
CA ARG A 348 0.71 -15.14 22.38
C ARG A 348 1.35 -13.98 23.15
N GLN A 349 2.62 -13.68 22.89
CA GLN A 349 3.32 -12.56 23.53
C GLN A 349 2.65 -11.23 23.18
N ILE A 350 2.28 -11.00 21.93
CA ILE A 350 1.56 -9.79 21.48
C ILE A 350 0.24 -9.67 22.23
N HIS A 351 -0.57 -10.74 22.29
CA HIS A 351 -1.85 -10.74 23.00
C HIS A 351 -1.70 -10.39 24.48
N GLN A 352 -0.75 -11.02 25.17
CA GLN A 352 -0.49 -10.77 26.58
C GLN A 352 -0.07 -9.31 26.85
N SER A 353 0.77 -8.76 25.99
CA SER A 353 1.21 -7.38 26.13
C SER A 353 0.11 -6.38 25.85
N LEU A 354 -0.67 -6.59 24.78
CA LEU A 354 -1.84 -5.76 24.48
C LEU A 354 -2.89 -5.84 25.60
N ALA A 355 -3.11 -7.02 26.16
CA ALA A 355 -4.04 -7.18 27.29
C ALA A 355 -3.63 -6.39 28.54
N LYS A 356 -2.33 -6.24 28.79
CA LYS A 356 -1.80 -5.47 29.93
C LYS A 356 -1.90 -3.96 29.74
N VAL A 357 -1.67 -3.47 28.50
CA VAL A 357 -1.61 -2.04 28.24
C VAL A 357 -2.96 -1.43 27.85
N LEU A 358 -3.93 -2.27 27.46
CA LEU A 358 -5.29 -1.86 27.08
C LEU A 358 -6.37 -2.27 28.10
N SER A 359 -5.93 -2.70 29.31
CA SER A 359 -6.83 -3.04 30.44
C SER A 359 -7.42 -1.81 31.07
#